data_218d6e98323a59543ad8f8f7fdd7d93d
#
_entry.id   218d6e98323a59543ad8f8f7fdd7d93d
#
_cell.length_a   1.000
_cell.length_b   1.000
_cell.length_c   1.000
_cell.angle_alpha   90.00
_cell.angle_beta   90.00
_cell.angle_gamma   90.00
#
_symmetry.space_group_name_H-M   'P 1'
#
loop_
_entity.id
_entity.type
_entity.pdbx_description
1 polymer ?
#
loop_
_entity_poly.entity_id
_entity_poly.type
_entity_poly.pdbx_seq_one_letter_code
_entity_poly.pdbx_strand_id
1 'polypeptide(L)'
;MKKTIARAAAVAALSSLALAGCGLTDEEKPVAAPTIEAEEEAPAEEAAAEAPAIEAEEEAPAEETAVEQGGPGVYQAELMSGGIATVAVPGEGPEDIEQFRKDAGVDPVGYLVIEVDNTQGTDEAMVFEAEVVDSEGKTYTYEEVTTSTYDWTDDDFDLLDRQLELWDKYPYSTRPSAKNTVPLIGPEVPEDTVSVFIDYEQAERVGDL
;
A
#
# COMPACT_ATOMS: atom_id res chain seq x y z
N MET A 1 -32.98 33.20 27.26
CA MET A 1 -31.97 33.75 28.18
C MET A 1 -30.64 33.67 27.46
N LYS A 2 -30.08 34.80 27.01
CA LYS A 2 -28.83 34.88 26.28
C LYS A 2 -27.68 34.91 27.29
N LYS A 3 -26.79 33.91 27.28
CA LYS A 3 -25.53 33.94 28.03
C LYS A 3 -24.40 34.32 27.08
N THR A 4 -23.86 35.49 27.28
CA THR A 4 -22.66 36.02 26.60
C THR A 4 -21.46 35.47 27.36
N ILE A 5 -20.59 34.71 26.68
CA ILE A 5 -19.30 34.27 27.22
C ILE A 5 -18.21 35.13 26.59
N ALA A 6 -17.48 35.84 27.48
CA ALA A 6 -16.38 36.72 27.12
C ALA A 6 -15.12 35.88 26.82
N ARG A 7 -14.49 36.12 25.69
CA ARG A 7 -13.17 35.54 25.34
C ARG A 7 -12.08 36.38 26.01
N ALA A 8 -11.26 35.72 26.82
CA ALA A 8 -10.01 36.27 27.32
C ALA A 8 -8.85 35.85 26.39
N ALA A 9 -8.19 36.84 25.81
CA ALA A 9 -6.98 36.65 25.04
C ALA A 9 -5.79 36.51 26.01
N ALA A 10 -5.04 35.42 25.95
CA ALA A 10 -3.76 35.26 26.58
C ALA A 10 -2.65 35.33 25.53
N VAL A 11 -1.84 36.38 25.60
CA VAL A 11 -0.60 36.57 24.85
C VAL A 11 0.50 35.81 25.62
N ALA A 12 1.16 34.85 24.98
CA ALA A 12 2.35 34.19 25.50
C ALA A 12 3.56 34.42 24.60
N ALA A 13 4.64 34.81 25.25
CA ALA A 13 5.86 35.38 24.73
C ALA A 13 6.76 34.37 24.01
N LEU A 14 7.41 34.87 22.96
CA LEU A 14 8.55 34.27 22.26
C LEU A 14 9.77 34.11 23.19
N SER A 15 10.32 32.92 23.27
CA SER A 15 11.66 32.67 23.83
C SER A 15 12.56 32.16 22.70
N SER A 16 13.40 33.07 22.20
CA SER A 16 14.53 32.81 21.33
C SER A 16 15.68 32.16 22.08
N LEU A 17 16.05 30.90 21.77
CA LEU A 17 17.33 30.33 22.18
C LEU A 17 18.29 30.39 20.98
N ALA A 18 19.28 31.27 21.15
CA ALA A 18 20.49 31.26 20.33
C ALA A 18 21.45 30.22 20.87
N LEU A 19 21.85 29.23 20.12
CA LEU A 19 23.01 28.40 20.37
C LEU A 19 24.12 28.83 19.41
N ALA A 20 25.08 29.55 19.99
CA ALA A 20 26.40 29.73 19.44
C ALA A 20 27.25 28.53 19.86
N GLY A 21 28.06 28.02 19.00
CA GLY A 21 29.03 27.05 19.43
C GLY A 21 29.90 26.43 18.39
N CYS A 22 31.08 26.96 18.28
CA CYS A 22 32.38 26.32 18.04
C CYS A 22 32.60 25.53 16.75
N GLY A 23 33.44 26.17 15.95
CA GLY A 23 34.16 25.60 14.86
C GLY A 23 35.20 24.58 15.30
N LEU A 24 35.45 23.67 14.38
CA LEU A 24 36.69 22.95 14.23
C LEU A 24 36.96 22.86 12.72
N THR A 25 37.96 23.61 12.33
CA THR A 25 38.63 23.52 11.04
C THR A 25 39.47 22.26 11.05
N ASP A 26 39.27 21.37 10.06
CA ASP A 26 40.30 20.42 9.69
C ASP A 26 40.45 20.41 8.17
N GLU A 27 41.71 20.46 7.74
CA GLU A 27 42.18 20.71 6.40
C GLU A 27 41.78 19.60 5.42
N GLU A 28 41.05 19.96 4.39
CA GLU A 28 40.83 19.08 3.23
C GLU A 28 42.08 19.03 2.37
N LYS A 29 42.63 17.83 2.28
CA LYS A 29 43.67 17.48 1.32
C LYS A 29 42.93 16.99 0.07
N PRO A 30 43.20 17.53 -1.12
CA PRO A 30 42.53 17.11 -2.35
C PRO A 30 43.03 15.72 -2.77
N VAL A 31 42.13 14.75 -2.82
CA VAL A 31 42.38 13.44 -3.45
C VAL A 31 42.17 13.57 -4.95
N ALA A 32 43.22 13.31 -5.70
CA ALA A 32 43.26 13.32 -7.15
C ALA A 32 42.29 12.27 -7.74
N ALA A 33 41.54 12.67 -8.74
CA ALA A 33 40.70 11.80 -9.55
C ALA A 33 41.59 10.83 -10.36
N PRO A 34 41.22 9.56 -10.51
CA PRO A 34 41.87 8.66 -11.45
C PRO A 34 41.44 9.00 -12.89
N THR A 35 42.42 9.32 -13.70
CA THR A 35 42.33 9.44 -15.16
C THR A 35 42.10 8.03 -15.73
N ILE A 36 41.00 7.84 -16.44
CA ILE A 36 40.75 6.65 -17.25
C ILE A 36 41.33 6.95 -18.62
N GLU A 37 42.43 6.31 -18.94
CA GLU A 37 42.99 6.27 -20.30
C GLU A 37 42.11 5.37 -21.18
N ALA A 38 41.69 5.94 -22.29
CA ALA A 38 41.05 5.23 -23.37
C ALA A 38 42.07 4.45 -24.14
N GLU A 39 41.97 3.15 -24.19
CA GLU A 39 42.63 2.32 -25.21
C GLU A 39 41.62 1.98 -26.31
N GLU A 40 41.91 2.54 -27.46
CA GLU A 40 41.40 2.25 -28.78
C GLU A 40 42.16 1.08 -29.35
N GLU A 41 41.51 -0.01 -29.74
CA GLU A 41 41.92 -0.82 -30.90
C GLU A 41 40.82 -1.85 -31.26
N ALA A 42 40.25 -1.68 -32.44
CA ALA A 42 39.69 -2.76 -33.26
C ALA A 42 40.82 -3.36 -34.12
N PRO A 43 40.74 -4.58 -34.68
CA PRO A 43 39.84 -4.85 -35.79
C PRO A 43 39.22 -6.26 -35.87
N ALA A 44 38.13 -6.28 -36.64
CA ALA A 44 37.48 -7.37 -37.37
C ALA A 44 38.18 -8.72 -37.51
N GLU A 45 37.46 -9.79 -37.25
CA GLU A 45 37.52 -10.99 -38.07
C GLU A 45 36.17 -11.67 -38.20
N GLU A 46 35.78 -11.81 -39.44
CA GLU A 46 34.59 -12.42 -40.00
C GLU A 46 34.67 -13.95 -39.81
N ALA A 47 33.69 -14.52 -39.10
CA ALA A 47 33.47 -15.96 -39.16
C ALA A 47 31.97 -16.23 -39.32
N ALA A 48 31.59 -16.52 -40.53
CA ALA A 48 30.32 -17.13 -40.87
C ALA A 48 30.23 -18.50 -40.19
N ALA A 49 29.27 -18.67 -39.30
CA ALA A 49 28.83 -19.97 -38.81
C ALA A 49 27.35 -20.14 -39.10
N GLU A 50 27.08 -21.17 -39.89
CA GLU A 50 25.76 -21.64 -40.31
C GLU A 50 24.82 -21.83 -39.08
N ALA A 51 23.65 -21.24 -39.15
CA ALA A 51 22.57 -21.50 -38.22
C ALA A 51 21.96 -22.89 -38.47
N PRO A 52 21.85 -23.75 -37.46
CA PRO A 52 20.99 -24.93 -37.60
C PRO A 52 19.55 -24.49 -37.62
N ALA A 53 18.78 -24.95 -38.61
CA ALA A 53 17.34 -24.83 -38.68
C ALA A 53 16.77 -25.55 -37.46
N ILE A 54 16.17 -24.77 -36.54
CA ILE A 54 15.33 -25.28 -35.48
C ILE A 54 13.96 -25.49 -36.15
N GLU A 55 13.60 -26.76 -36.35
CA GLU A 55 12.24 -27.13 -36.66
C GLU A 55 11.35 -26.60 -35.54
N ALA A 56 10.46 -25.67 -35.89
CA ALA A 56 9.41 -25.21 -34.99
C ALA A 56 8.47 -26.40 -34.76
N GLU A 57 8.59 -27.07 -33.64
CA GLU A 57 7.48 -27.83 -33.09
C GLU A 57 6.38 -26.83 -32.80
N GLU A 58 5.31 -26.96 -33.58
CA GLU A 58 4.05 -26.27 -33.40
C GLU A 58 3.42 -26.80 -32.09
N GLU A 59 3.82 -26.18 -30.94
CA GLU A 59 3.11 -26.40 -29.69
C GLU A 59 1.67 -25.96 -29.92
N ALA A 60 0.76 -26.93 -29.82
CA ALA A 60 -0.65 -26.67 -29.79
C ALA A 60 -0.94 -25.63 -28.71
N PRO A 61 -1.79 -24.62 -28.96
CA PRO A 61 -2.13 -23.65 -27.94
C PRO A 61 -2.69 -24.42 -26.75
N ALA A 62 -2.01 -24.31 -25.61
CA ALA A 62 -2.59 -24.70 -24.34
C ALA A 62 -3.93 -23.98 -24.26
N GLU A 63 -5.01 -24.71 -24.09
CA GLU A 63 -6.30 -24.14 -23.74
C GLU A 63 -6.05 -23.37 -22.43
N GLU A 64 -5.84 -22.06 -22.56
CA GLU A 64 -6.05 -21.14 -21.44
C GLU A 64 -7.48 -21.37 -21.00
N THR A 65 -7.64 -22.16 -19.93
CA THR A 65 -8.86 -22.11 -19.14
C THR A 65 -8.97 -20.65 -18.72
N ALA A 66 -9.84 -19.90 -19.39
CA ALA A 66 -10.23 -18.58 -18.97
C ALA A 66 -10.80 -18.76 -17.56
N VAL A 67 -9.96 -18.54 -16.55
CA VAL A 67 -10.40 -18.33 -15.19
C VAL A 67 -11.31 -17.13 -15.32
N GLU A 68 -12.59 -17.28 -14.97
CA GLU A 68 -13.49 -16.13 -14.87
C GLU A 68 -12.91 -15.19 -13.81
N GLN A 69 -12.01 -14.33 -14.25
CA GLN A 69 -11.35 -13.33 -13.44
C GLN A 69 -12.35 -12.19 -13.31
N GLY A 70 -13.08 -12.17 -12.20
CA GLY A 70 -13.99 -11.07 -11.93
C GLY A 70 -15.21 -11.45 -11.12
N GLY A 71 -15.97 -10.43 -10.71
CA GLY A 71 -17.17 -10.54 -9.91
C GLY A 71 -16.92 -10.68 -8.41
N PRO A 72 -18.01 -10.72 -7.62
CA PRO A 72 -17.91 -10.99 -6.18
C PRO A 72 -17.22 -12.33 -5.92
N GLY A 73 -16.34 -12.37 -4.92
CA GLY A 73 -15.60 -13.60 -4.62
C GLY A 73 -14.46 -13.38 -3.64
N VAL A 74 -13.70 -14.44 -3.41
CA VAL A 74 -12.49 -14.41 -2.58
C VAL A 74 -11.28 -14.36 -3.49
N TYR A 75 -10.40 -13.38 -3.25
CA TYR A 75 -9.19 -13.13 -4.00
C TYR A 75 -7.96 -13.33 -3.13
N GLN A 76 -6.86 -13.77 -3.73
CA GLN A 76 -5.62 -14.04 -3.03
C GLN A 76 -4.42 -13.55 -3.84
N ALA A 77 -3.45 -12.94 -3.15
CA ALA A 77 -2.18 -12.52 -3.73
C ALA A 77 -1.01 -13.00 -2.86
N GLU A 78 0.12 -13.29 -3.49
CA GLU A 78 1.38 -13.50 -2.79
C GLU A 78 2.08 -12.14 -2.66
N LEU A 79 2.38 -11.74 -1.42
CA LEU A 79 3.06 -10.49 -1.13
C LEU A 79 4.57 -10.63 -1.33
N MET A 80 5.26 -9.53 -1.59
CA MET A 80 6.73 -9.50 -1.75
C MET A 80 7.51 -10.11 -0.58
N SER A 81 6.92 -10.13 0.62
CA SER A 81 7.47 -10.79 1.82
C SER A 81 7.42 -12.32 1.79
N GLY A 82 6.72 -12.92 0.81
CA GLY A 82 6.35 -14.33 0.77
C GLY A 82 5.13 -14.69 1.63
N GLY A 83 4.46 -13.69 2.20
CA GLY A 83 3.17 -13.86 2.87
C GLY A 83 2.01 -13.93 1.87
N ILE A 84 0.87 -14.44 2.32
CA ILE A 84 -0.34 -14.54 1.51
C ILE A 84 -1.37 -13.54 2.03
N ALA A 85 -1.90 -12.72 1.15
CA ALA A 85 -3.03 -11.82 1.40
C ALA A 85 -4.30 -12.41 0.80
N THR A 86 -5.39 -12.42 1.55
CA THR A 86 -6.70 -12.92 1.11
C THR A 86 -7.76 -11.88 1.40
N VAL A 87 -8.65 -11.60 0.44
CA VAL A 87 -9.72 -10.62 0.58
C VAL A 87 -11.03 -11.13 -0.03
N ALA A 88 -12.14 -10.88 0.66
CA ALA A 88 -13.49 -11.04 0.10
C ALA A 88 -13.95 -9.73 -0.55
N VAL A 89 -14.47 -9.79 -1.77
CA VAL A 89 -14.96 -8.62 -2.54
C VAL A 89 -16.40 -8.88 -2.98
N PRO A 90 -17.39 -8.06 -2.54
CA PRO A 90 -17.26 -6.99 -1.54
C PRO A 90 -17.00 -7.52 -0.13
N GLY A 91 -16.39 -6.70 0.73
CA GLY A 91 -16.15 -7.00 2.13
C GLY A 91 -17.05 -6.21 3.07
N GLU A 92 -17.26 -6.72 4.29
CA GLU A 92 -17.91 -5.99 5.37
C GLU A 92 -16.84 -5.35 6.27
N GLY A 93 -16.97 -4.06 6.55
CA GLY A 93 -16.05 -3.34 7.42
C GLY A 93 -16.19 -3.73 8.89
N PRO A 94 -15.11 -3.61 9.69
CA PRO A 94 -15.18 -3.81 11.13
C PRO A 94 -16.17 -2.86 11.79
N GLU A 95 -16.95 -3.39 12.74
CA GLU A 95 -18.04 -2.65 13.42
C GLU A 95 -17.53 -1.37 14.12
N ASP A 96 -16.36 -1.42 14.71
CA ASP A 96 -15.76 -0.30 15.41
C ASP A 96 -15.29 0.83 14.48
N ILE A 97 -14.76 0.50 13.30
CA ILE A 97 -14.43 1.49 12.26
C ILE A 97 -15.73 2.13 11.74
N GLU A 98 -16.73 1.31 11.45
CA GLU A 98 -18.04 1.82 10.97
C GLU A 98 -18.74 2.69 12.03
N GLN A 99 -18.62 2.35 13.31
CA GLN A 99 -19.13 3.19 14.39
C GLN A 99 -18.34 4.50 14.50
N PHE A 100 -17.02 4.45 14.38
CA PHE A 100 -16.17 5.64 14.39
C PHE A 100 -16.50 6.58 13.22
N ARG A 101 -16.67 6.03 12.01
CA ARG A 101 -17.10 6.78 10.82
C ARG A 101 -18.40 7.56 11.07
N LYS A 102 -19.42 6.88 11.68
CA LYS A 102 -20.72 7.50 11.99
C LYS A 102 -20.60 8.62 13.02
N ASP A 103 -19.79 8.41 14.05
CA ASP A 103 -19.58 9.40 15.11
C ASP A 103 -18.81 10.63 14.59
N ALA A 104 -17.91 10.41 13.62
CA ALA A 104 -17.20 11.47 12.90
C ALA A 104 -18.09 12.19 11.85
N GLY A 105 -19.27 11.66 11.55
CA GLY A 105 -20.19 12.26 10.58
C GLY A 105 -19.74 12.12 9.13
N VAL A 106 -18.90 11.14 8.84
CA VAL A 106 -18.39 10.84 7.49
C VAL A 106 -19.43 10.06 6.69
N ASP A 107 -19.57 10.36 5.42
CA ASP A 107 -20.45 9.64 4.49
C ASP A 107 -20.12 8.14 4.42
N PRO A 108 -21.06 7.27 3.99
CA PRO A 108 -20.80 5.85 3.79
C PRO A 108 -19.58 5.58 2.90
N VAL A 109 -18.79 4.57 3.28
CA VAL A 109 -17.58 4.13 2.58
C VAL A 109 -17.66 2.64 2.28
N GLY A 110 -16.83 2.17 1.35
CA GLY A 110 -16.59 0.75 1.10
C GLY A 110 -15.45 0.22 1.95
N TYR A 111 -15.40 -1.09 2.10
CA TYR A 111 -14.35 -1.78 2.85
C TYR A 111 -13.82 -2.98 2.08
N LEU A 112 -12.51 -3.19 2.17
CA LEU A 112 -11.84 -4.44 1.88
C LEU A 112 -11.11 -4.89 3.14
N VAL A 113 -11.41 -6.09 3.64
CA VAL A 113 -10.76 -6.61 4.84
C VAL A 113 -9.79 -7.70 4.41
N ILE A 114 -8.51 -7.40 4.48
CA ILE A 114 -7.44 -8.27 4.01
C ILE A 114 -6.94 -9.12 5.17
N GLU A 115 -7.03 -10.44 5.03
CA GLU A 115 -6.39 -11.39 5.94
C GLU A 115 -4.98 -11.69 5.43
N VAL A 116 -3.96 -11.32 6.21
CA VAL A 116 -2.55 -11.55 5.88
C VAL A 116 -2.03 -12.74 6.67
N ASP A 117 -1.62 -13.79 5.97
CA ASP A 117 -0.92 -14.95 6.53
C ASP A 117 0.57 -14.84 6.18
N ASN A 118 1.36 -14.32 7.10
CA ASN A 118 2.82 -14.19 6.96
C ASN A 118 3.58 -15.29 7.72
N THR A 119 2.94 -16.45 7.95
CA THR A 119 3.55 -17.56 8.71
C THR A 119 4.72 -18.21 7.97
N GLN A 120 4.78 -18.10 6.65
CA GLN A 120 5.87 -18.58 5.80
C GLN A 120 6.79 -17.46 5.31
N GLY A 121 6.42 -16.20 5.52
CA GLY A 121 7.22 -15.05 5.11
C GLY A 121 8.51 -14.91 5.93
N THR A 122 9.54 -14.41 5.27
CA THR A 122 10.86 -14.16 5.87
C THR A 122 11.03 -12.72 6.36
N ASP A 123 10.25 -11.82 5.78
CA ASP A 123 10.27 -10.40 6.04
C ASP A 123 8.89 -9.91 6.53
N GLU A 124 8.81 -8.69 7.00
CA GLU A 124 7.55 -8.06 7.38
C GLU A 124 6.67 -7.84 6.13
N ALA A 125 5.45 -8.37 6.17
CA ALA A 125 4.46 -8.13 5.14
C ALA A 125 3.75 -6.81 5.43
N MET A 126 3.62 -5.94 4.44
CA MET A 126 2.91 -4.67 4.53
C MET A 126 1.76 -4.68 3.54
N VAL A 127 0.64 -4.07 3.93
CA VAL A 127 -0.50 -3.84 3.04
C VAL A 127 -0.97 -2.41 3.26
N PHE A 128 -0.66 -1.53 2.33
CA PHE A 128 -1.01 -0.12 2.40
C PHE A 128 -2.27 0.20 1.63
N GLU A 129 -2.46 -0.48 0.50
CA GLU A 129 -3.56 -0.22 -0.40
C GLU A 129 -4.04 -1.48 -1.12
N ALA A 130 -5.25 -1.41 -1.64
CA ALA A 130 -5.74 -2.34 -2.64
C ALA A 130 -6.52 -1.58 -3.70
N GLU A 131 -6.54 -2.11 -4.90
CA GLU A 131 -7.28 -1.56 -6.02
C GLU A 131 -8.29 -2.58 -6.55
N VAL A 132 -9.49 -2.10 -6.81
CA VAL A 132 -10.54 -2.86 -7.51
C VAL A 132 -10.79 -2.19 -8.83
N VAL A 133 -10.81 -2.95 -9.90
CA VAL A 133 -11.09 -2.46 -11.25
C VAL A 133 -12.43 -3.01 -11.72
N ASP A 134 -13.31 -2.12 -12.20
CA ASP A 134 -14.61 -2.50 -12.77
C ASP A 134 -14.54 -2.88 -14.24
N SER A 135 -15.67 -3.30 -14.81
CA SER A 135 -15.79 -3.70 -16.21
C SER A 135 -15.57 -2.57 -17.22
N GLU A 136 -15.62 -1.31 -16.78
CA GLU A 136 -15.32 -0.13 -17.60
C GLU A 136 -13.84 0.24 -17.55
N GLY A 137 -13.05 -0.44 -16.72
CA GLY A 137 -11.63 -0.18 -16.50
C GLY A 137 -11.36 0.96 -15.50
N LYS A 138 -12.35 1.36 -14.73
CA LYS A 138 -12.19 2.35 -13.67
C LYS A 138 -11.61 1.70 -12.43
N THR A 139 -10.59 2.31 -11.85
CA THR A 139 -9.93 1.88 -10.63
C THR A 139 -10.53 2.56 -9.40
N TYR A 140 -10.74 1.79 -8.35
CA TYR A 140 -11.20 2.20 -7.03
C TYR A 140 -10.12 1.82 -6.03
N THR A 141 -9.51 2.81 -5.39
CA THR A 141 -8.42 2.63 -4.43
C THR A 141 -8.95 2.61 -3.00
N TYR A 142 -8.45 1.67 -2.22
CA TYR A 142 -8.73 1.49 -0.80
C TYR A 142 -7.41 1.59 -0.05
N GLU A 143 -7.38 2.41 1.00
CA GLU A 143 -6.18 2.69 1.78
C GLU A 143 -6.35 2.18 3.21
N GLU A 144 -5.24 1.94 3.90
CA GLU A 144 -5.23 1.48 5.28
C GLU A 144 -5.84 2.50 6.25
N VAL A 145 -6.23 2.03 7.45
CA VAL A 145 -7.03 2.80 8.41
C VAL A 145 -6.37 4.12 8.81
N THR A 146 -5.03 4.15 8.94
CA THR A 146 -4.30 5.35 9.37
C THR A 146 -4.44 6.48 8.35
N THR A 147 -4.24 6.16 7.08
CA THR A 147 -4.37 7.12 5.96
C THR A 147 -5.81 7.55 5.78
N SER A 148 -6.73 6.58 5.68
CA SER A 148 -8.13 6.85 5.35
C SER A 148 -8.89 7.62 6.43
N THR A 149 -8.52 7.42 7.71
CA THR A 149 -9.23 8.07 8.82
C THR A 149 -8.57 9.36 9.31
N TYR A 150 -7.43 9.73 8.72
CA TYR A 150 -6.63 10.86 9.21
C TYR A 150 -7.43 12.17 9.35
N ASP A 151 -8.26 12.47 8.37
CA ASP A 151 -9.05 13.70 8.32
C ASP A 151 -10.45 13.59 8.96
N TRP A 152 -10.79 12.40 9.56
CA TRP A 152 -12.14 12.18 10.11
C TRP A 152 -12.38 12.89 11.44
N THR A 153 -11.33 13.29 12.14
CA THR A 153 -11.44 13.87 13.48
C THR A 153 -11.44 15.39 13.49
N ASP A 154 -10.98 16.05 12.41
CA ASP A 154 -10.76 17.49 12.37
C ASP A 154 -10.05 17.99 13.66
N ASP A 155 -10.77 18.80 14.46
CA ASP A 155 -10.27 19.32 15.74
C ASP A 155 -10.99 18.67 16.96
N ASP A 156 -11.65 17.52 16.79
CA ASP A 156 -12.36 16.84 17.88
C ASP A 156 -11.43 15.90 18.64
N PHE A 157 -11.00 16.32 19.82
CA PHE A 157 -10.06 15.56 20.67
C PHE A 157 -10.64 14.24 21.19
N ASP A 158 -11.96 14.14 21.39
CA ASP A 158 -12.59 12.91 21.88
C ASP A 158 -12.59 11.83 20.77
N LEU A 159 -12.67 12.25 19.50
CA LEU A 159 -12.54 11.37 18.34
C LEU A 159 -11.09 11.01 18.09
N LEU A 160 -10.13 11.89 18.35
CA LEU A 160 -8.70 11.63 18.15
C LEU A 160 -8.20 10.45 18.99
N ASP A 161 -8.61 10.35 20.27
CA ASP A 161 -8.20 9.23 21.12
C ASP A 161 -8.71 7.89 20.53
N ARG A 162 -9.94 7.85 20.04
CA ARG A 162 -10.50 6.67 19.39
C ARG A 162 -9.83 6.33 18.06
N GLN A 163 -9.46 7.34 17.29
CA GLN A 163 -8.70 7.16 16.05
C GLN A 163 -7.35 6.47 16.33
N LEU A 164 -6.63 6.95 17.34
CA LEU A 164 -5.35 6.34 17.75
C LEU A 164 -5.54 4.89 18.24
N GLU A 165 -6.63 4.58 18.94
CA GLU A 165 -6.96 3.20 19.34
C GLU A 165 -7.21 2.30 18.12
N LEU A 166 -7.87 2.82 17.06
CA LEU A 166 -8.07 2.08 15.81
C LEU A 166 -6.75 1.84 15.07
N TRP A 167 -5.87 2.84 15.02
CA TRP A 167 -4.54 2.70 14.40
C TRP A 167 -3.69 1.64 15.10
N ASP A 168 -3.71 1.61 16.43
CA ASP A 168 -3.00 0.59 17.21
C ASP A 168 -3.61 -0.82 17.02
N LYS A 169 -4.91 -0.89 16.82
CA LYS A 169 -5.64 -2.16 16.65
C LYS A 169 -5.46 -2.77 15.27
N TYR A 170 -5.37 -1.94 14.24
CA TYR A 170 -5.32 -2.36 12.85
C TYR A 170 -4.00 -1.91 12.17
N PRO A 171 -2.86 -2.47 12.57
CA PRO A 171 -1.59 -2.15 11.91
C PRO A 171 -1.61 -2.70 10.47
N TYR A 172 -1.08 -1.91 9.53
CA TYR A 172 -0.93 -2.31 8.13
C TYR A 172 0.21 -3.31 7.89
N SER A 173 0.99 -3.63 8.93
CA SER A 173 2.13 -4.53 8.83
C SER A 173 1.90 -5.84 9.61
N THR A 174 2.48 -6.93 9.09
CA THR A 174 2.40 -8.27 9.67
C THR A 174 3.79 -8.86 9.78
N ARG A 175 4.23 -9.14 10.99
CA ARG A 175 5.56 -9.71 11.25
C ARG A 175 5.69 -11.12 10.67
N PRO A 176 6.93 -11.59 10.38
CA PRO A 176 7.17 -12.99 10.06
C PRO A 176 6.60 -13.95 11.12
N SER A 177 6.09 -15.07 10.67
CA SER A 177 5.44 -16.11 11.49
C SER A 177 4.13 -15.67 12.17
N ALA A 178 3.51 -14.58 11.73
CA ALA A 178 2.27 -14.05 12.26
C ALA A 178 1.14 -14.01 11.21
N LYS A 179 -0.07 -13.77 11.69
CA LYS A 179 -1.25 -13.42 10.90
C LYS A 179 -1.80 -12.10 11.38
N ASN A 180 -2.41 -11.35 10.49
CA ASN A 180 -3.04 -10.08 10.80
C ASN A 180 -4.29 -9.88 9.92
N THR A 181 -5.15 -8.95 10.34
CA THR A 181 -6.28 -8.46 9.55
C THR A 181 -6.09 -6.98 9.33
N VAL A 182 -6.03 -6.58 8.06
CA VAL A 182 -5.81 -5.19 7.64
C VAL A 182 -7.08 -4.70 6.95
N PRO A 183 -7.91 -3.89 7.61
CA PRO A 183 -9.03 -3.23 6.96
C PRO A 183 -8.52 -2.09 6.08
N LEU A 184 -9.01 -2.05 4.86
CA LEU A 184 -8.82 -0.95 3.92
C LEU A 184 -10.14 -0.25 3.69
N ILE A 185 -10.10 1.07 3.53
CA ILE A 185 -11.27 1.95 3.42
C ILE A 185 -11.18 2.71 2.10
N GLY A 186 -12.27 2.78 1.39
CA GLY A 186 -12.34 3.48 0.10
C GLY A 186 -13.77 3.74 -0.34
N PRO A 187 -13.98 4.00 -1.63
CA PRO A 187 -15.32 4.16 -2.18
C PRO A 187 -16.12 2.86 -2.11
N GLU A 188 -17.42 2.94 -2.39
CA GLU A 188 -18.27 1.75 -2.51
C GLU A 188 -17.71 0.77 -3.54
N VAL A 189 -17.67 -0.52 -3.18
CA VAL A 189 -17.11 -1.57 -4.04
C VAL A 189 -18.00 -1.78 -5.27
N PRO A 190 -17.46 -1.74 -6.50
CA PRO A 190 -18.26 -1.95 -7.70
C PRO A 190 -18.78 -3.40 -7.78
N GLU A 191 -20.04 -3.56 -8.22
CA GLU A 191 -20.68 -4.87 -8.38
C GLU A 191 -20.07 -5.69 -9.53
N ASP A 192 -19.51 -4.99 -10.54
CA ASP A 192 -18.94 -5.55 -11.75
C ASP A 192 -17.40 -5.58 -11.73
N THR A 193 -16.84 -5.90 -10.58
CA THR A 193 -15.39 -6.10 -10.40
C THR A 193 -14.82 -7.08 -11.41
N VAL A 194 -13.73 -6.71 -12.09
CA VAL A 194 -13.03 -7.59 -13.04
C VAL A 194 -11.63 -7.98 -12.57
N SER A 195 -10.98 -7.15 -11.75
CA SER A 195 -9.68 -7.47 -11.15
C SER A 195 -9.50 -6.79 -9.80
N VAL A 196 -8.65 -7.40 -8.99
CA VAL A 196 -8.26 -6.91 -7.66
C VAL A 196 -6.74 -6.93 -7.58
N PHE A 197 -6.15 -5.86 -7.06
CA PHE A 197 -4.74 -5.78 -6.74
C PHE A 197 -4.57 -5.52 -5.25
N ILE A 198 -3.59 -6.13 -4.62
CA ILE A 198 -3.24 -5.91 -3.22
C ILE A 198 -1.77 -5.51 -3.20
N ASP A 199 -1.48 -4.28 -2.79
CA ASP A 199 -0.13 -3.72 -2.72
C ASP A 199 0.64 -3.91 -4.05
N TYR A 200 -0.03 -3.59 -5.19
CA TYR A 200 0.41 -3.72 -6.59
C TYR A 200 0.47 -5.16 -7.14
N GLU A 201 0.27 -6.19 -6.33
CA GLU A 201 0.24 -7.58 -6.80
C GLU A 201 -1.18 -7.94 -7.25
N GLN A 202 -1.30 -8.47 -8.46
CA GLN A 202 -2.60 -8.93 -8.97
C GLN A 202 -3.08 -10.14 -8.18
N ALA A 203 -4.27 -10.03 -7.58
CA ALA A 203 -4.88 -11.11 -6.84
C ALA A 203 -5.65 -12.05 -7.78
N GLU A 204 -5.51 -13.35 -7.55
CA GLU A 204 -6.25 -14.40 -8.25
C GLU A 204 -7.55 -14.70 -7.50
N ARG A 205 -8.65 -14.88 -8.23
CA ARG A 205 -9.91 -15.33 -7.64
C ARG A 205 -9.81 -16.80 -7.27
N VAL A 206 -9.95 -17.11 -5.98
CA VAL A 206 -9.77 -18.47 -5.44
C VAL A 206 -11.07 -19.11 -4.93
N GLY A 207 -12.17 -18.35 -4.87
CA GLY A 207 -13.45 -18.87 -4.40
C GLY A 207 -14.63 -17.91 -4.57
N ASP A 208 -15.82 -18.42 -4.28
CA ASP A 208 -17.05 -17.63 -4.15
C ASP A 208 -17.23 -17.17 -2.70
N LEU A 209 -18.09 -16.14 -2.50
CA LEU A 209 -18.46 -15.63 -1.17
C LEU A 209 -19.36 -16.60 -0.42
#